data_cb8cbc56b67b698ffdb262c28de79acc
#
_entry.id   cb8cbc56b67b698ffdb262c28de79acc
#
_cell.length_a   1.000
_cell.length_b   1.000
_cell.length_c   1.000
_cell.angle_alpha   90.00
_cell.angle_beta   90.00
_cell.angle_gamma   90.00
#
_symmetry.space_group_name_H-M   'P 1'
#
loop_
_entity.id
_entity.type
_entity.pdbx_description
1 polymer ?
#
loop_
_entity_poly.entity_id
_entity_poly.type
_entity_poly.pdbx_seq_one_letter_code
_entity_poly.pdbx_strand_id
1 'polypeptide(L)'
;MRRKKPSSPPNRERIEQDALLRKLLELLFVYRGMIRVTILKNIALVTHGLLTLFSGARGGNGWLSKAALARSLPLGIGPKQREQRLYRFLRNPRITPELLIPLHVILACGTKLRKRLPMILDQTTIRGIETLLVGLVYEGRVLPIAFSCFMKRSLHKSQNILEHGLILAVMCCFPVECRPLLI
;
A
#
# COMPACT_ATOMS: atom_id res chain seq x y z
N MET A 1 24.52 2.70 -43.19
CA MET A 1 24.92 2.22 -41.84
C MET A 1 23.82 2.52 -40.83
N ARG A 2 23.08 1.51 -40.36
CA ARG A 2 22.07 1.68 -39.27
C ARG A 2 22.82 1.66 -37.93
N ARG A 3 22.83 2.78 -37.21
CA ARG A 3 23.33 2.83 -35.83
C ARG A 3 22.44 1.92 -34.97
N LYS A 4 23.01 0.84 -34.42
CA LYS A 4 22.37 0.03 -33.40
C LYS A 4 22.06 0.94 -32.21
N LYS A 5 20.77 1.11 -31.84
CA LYS A 5 20.38 1.72 -30.57
C LYS A 5 21.05 0.92 -29.44
N PRO A 6 21.66 1.57 -28.45
CA PRO A 6 22.21 0.87 -27.30
C PRO A 6 21.10 0.04 -26.63
N SER A 7 21.37 -1.23 -26.43
CA SER A 7 20.46 -2.12 -25.72
C SER A 7 20.27 -1.61 -24.31
N SER A 8 19.01 -1.37 -23.92
CA SER A 8 18.71 -1.02 -22.54
C SER A 8 19.24 -2.12 -21.60
N PRO A 9 19.81 -1.77 -20.44
CA PRO A 9 20.31 -2.75 -19.50
C PRO A 9 19.22 -3.76 -19.10
N PRO A 10 19.58 -5.02 -18.83
CA PRO A 10 18.62 -6.04 -18.45
C PRO A 10 17.87 -5.63 -17.18
N ASN A 11 16.64 -6.10 -17.07
CA ASN A 11 15.66 -5.69 -16.03
C ASN A 11 16.20 -5.78 -14.59
N ARG A 12 17.15 -6.68 -14.34
CA ARG A 12 17.80 -6.85 -13.03
C ARG A 12 18.68 -5.65 -12.65
N GLU A 13 19.50 -5.15 -13.58
CA GLU A 13 20.40 -4.02 -13.35
C GLU A 13 19.65 -2.70 -13.10
N ARG A 14 18.48 -2.49 -13.74
CA ARG A 14 17.66 -1.32 -13.51
C ARG A 14 17.04 -1.29 -12.11
N ILE A 15 16.66 -2.45 -11.59
CA ILE A 15 16.10 -2.57 -10.22
C ILE A 15 17.21 -2.28 -9.18
N GLU A 16 18.43 -2.72 -9.44
CA GLU A 16 19.56 -2.51 -8.53
C GLU A 16 20.07 -1.05 -8.53
N GLN A 17 19.87 -0.32 -9.63
CA GLN A 17 20.27 1.08 -9.77
C GLN A 17 19.29 2.08 -9.15
N ASP A 18 18.04 1.68 -8.89
CA ASP A 18 17.04 2.56 -8.30
C ASP A 18 17.16 2.58 -6.77
N ALA A 19 17.76 3.66 -6.25
CA ALA A 19 18.02 3.84 -4.81
C ALA A 19 16.74 3.80 -3.95
N LEU A 20 15.62 4.33 -4.48
CA LEU A 20 14.34 4.31 -3.78
C LEU A 20 13.78 2.89 -3.69
N LEU A 21 13.81 2.15 -4.79
CA LEU A 21 13.34 0.76 -4.82
C LEU A 21 14.17 -0.12 -3.90
N ARG A 22 15.49 0.08 -3.85
CA ARG A 22 16.40 -0.64 -2.96
C ARG A 22 16.03 -0.38 -1.49
N LYS A 23 15.84 0.89 -1.09
CA LYS A 23 15.40 1.23 0.27
C LYS A 23 14.05 0.63 0.62
N LEU A 24 13.08 0.64 -0.30
CA LEU A 24 11.78 0.00 -0.10
C LEU A 24 11.93 -1.52 0.09
N LEU A 25 12.79 -2.15 -0.67
CA LEU A 25 13.07 -3.57 -0.52
C LEU A 25 13.74 -3.87 0.82
N GLU A 26 14.74 -3.11 1.23
CA GLU A 26 15.42 -3.26 2.53
C GLU A 26 14.42 -3.16 3.68
N LEU A 27 13.55 -2.13 3.68
CA LEU A 27 12.47 -1.94 4.65
C LEU A 27 11.52 -3.15 4.72
N LEU A 28 11.10 -3.65 3.57
CA LEU A 28 10.12 -4.74 3.50
C LEU A 28 10.74 -6.12 3.75
N PHE A 29 12.04 -6.31 3.48
CA PHE A 29 12.71 -7.60 3.66
C PHE A 29 12.83 -8.05 5.12
N VAL A 30 12.68 -7.13 6.08
CA VAL A 30 12.56 -7.47 7.50
C VAL A 30 11.40 -8.44 7.74
N TYR A 31 10.35 -8.38 6.92
CA TYR A 31 9.14 -9.21 7.01
C TYR A 31 9.20 -10.51 6.19
N ARG A 32 10.36 -10.88 5.64
CA ARG A 32 10.55 -12.08 4.80
C ARG A 32 10.18 -13.40 5.48
N GLY A 33 10.19 -13.45 6.81
CA GLY A 33 9.75 -14.60 7.60
C GLY A 33 8.23 -14.74 7.68
N MET A 34 7.49 -13.64 7.52
CA MET A 34 6.02 -13.59 7.61
C MET A 34 5.36 -13.55 6.23
N ILE A 35 5.99 -12.89 5.27
CA ILE A 35 5.44 -12.63 3.95
C ILE A 35 6.37 -13.17 2.86
N ARG A 36 5.80 -13.86 1.87
CA ARG A 36 6.59 -14.36 0.75
C ARG A 36 7.36 -13.24 0.05
N VAL A 37 8.62 -13.48 -0.22
CA VAL A 37 9.55 -12.53 -0.86
C VAL A 37 8.99 -11.98 -2.19
N THR A 38 8.27 -12.80 -2.97
CA THR A 38 7.65 -12.36 -4.23
C THR A 38 6.55 -11.33 -4.00
N ILE A 39 5.78 -11.44 -2.92
CA ILE A 39 4.75 -10.44 -2.54
C ILE A 39 5.44 -9.15 -2.09
N LEU A 40 6.44 -9.23 -1.21
CA LEU A 40 7.22 -8.07 -0.75
C LEU A 40 7.84 -7.31 -1.93
N LYS A 41 8.45 -8.01 -2.88
CA LYS A 41 8.99 -7.40 -4.10
C LYS A 41 7.92 -6.68 -4.93
N ASN A 42 6.73 -7.25 -5.05
CA ASN A 42 5.65 -6.61 -5.79
C ASN A 42 5.06 -5.42 -5.02
N ILE A 43 4.95 -5.49 -3.70
CA ILE A 43 4.58 -4.34 -2.84
C ILE A 43 5.59 -3.21 -3.07
N ALA A 44 6.90 -3.47 -2.97
CA ALA A 44 7.93 -2.48 -3.20
C ALA A 44 7.83 -1.83 -4.59
N LEU A 45 7.62 -2.62 -5.64
CA LEU A 45 7.45 -2.12 -7.01
C LEU A 45 6.22 -1.21 -7.16
N VAL A 46 5.08 -1.61 -6.60
CA VAL A 46 3.85 -0.82 -6.67
C VAL A 46 3.97 0.46 -5.85
N THR A 47 4.55 0.38 -4.64
CA THR A 47 4.82 1.56 -3.80
C THR A 47 5.76 2.53 -4.50
N HIS A 48 6.85 2.04 -5.12
CA HIS A 48 7.74 2.86 -5.94
C HIS A 48 7.00 3.57 -7.07
N GLY A 49 6.18 2.82 -7.82
CA GLY A 49 5.38 3.38 -8.91
C GLY A 49 4.41 4.46 -8.43
N LEU A 50 3.76 4.27 -7.28
CA LEU A 50 2.90 5.28 -6.65
C LEU A 50 3.69 6.53 -6.26
N LEU A 51 4.81 6.38 -5.56
CA LEU A 51 5.66 7.50 -5.16
C LEU A 51 6.16 8.29 -6.38
N THR A 52 6.56 7.59 -7.45
CA THR A 52 6.98 8.23 -8.71
C THR A 52 5.85 9.02 -9.36
N LEU A 53 4.62 8.48 -9.37
CA LEU A 53 3.46 9.21 -9.89
C LEU A 53 3.15 10.46 -9.09
N PHE A 54 3.16 10.37 -7.76
CA PHE A 54 2.83 11.51 -6.90
C PHE A 54 3.95 12.57 -6.87
N SER A 55 5.21 12.17 -6.94
CA SER A 55 6.34 13.13 -7.01
C SER A 55 6.45 13.84 -8.36
N GLY A 56 6.05 13.19 -9.45
CA GLY A 56 6.05 13.76 -10.80
C GLY A 56 4.84 14.64 -11.12
N ALA A 57 3.79 14.58 -10.31
CA ALA A 57 2.54 15.33 -10.51
C ALA A 57 2.66 16.79 -10.04
N ARG A 58 3.59 17.56 -10.63
CA ARG A 58 3.56 19.03 -10.51
C ARG A 58 2.35 19.55 -11.29
N GLY A 59 1.22 19.76 -10.59
CA GLY A 59 0.14 20.63 -11.05
C GLY A 59 -0.83 20.10 -12.10
N GLY A 60 -0.91 18.82 -12.33
CA GLY A 60 -1.90 18.23 -13.21
C GLY A 60 -2.86 17.29 -12.47
N ASN A 61 -4.11 17.21 -12.90
CA ASN A 61 -5.10 16.22 -12.48
C ASN A 61 -4.64 14.77 -12.81
N GLY A 62 -3.46 14.41 -12.32
CA GLY A 62 -2.81 13.12 -12.51
C GLY A 62 -3.61 12.02 -11.82
N TRP A 63 -4.65 11.59 -12.51
CA TRP A 63 -5.53 10.54 -12.06
C TRP A 63 -4.74 9.28 -11.86
N LEU A 64 -4.79 8.73 -10.66
CA LEU A 64 -4.31 7.41 -10.35
C LEU A 64 -5.12 6.38 -11.17
N SER A 65 -4.67 6.09 -12.38
CA SER A 65 -5.23 5.03 -13.20
C SER A 65 -4.31 3.80 -13.19
N LYS A 66 -4.89 2.63 -13.40
CA LYS A 66 -4.10 1.38 -13.53
C LYS A 66 -3.02 1.49 -14.61
N ALA A 67 -3.34 2.12 -15.73
CA ALA A 67 -2.41 2.33 -16.83
C ALA A 67 -1.27 3.30 -16.46
N ALA A 68 -1.58 4.39 -15.74
CA ALA A 68 -0.59 5.34 -15.27
C ALA A 68 0.37 4.66 -14.27
N LEU A 69 -0.19 3.93 -13.28
CA LEU A 69 0.60 3.19 -12.32
C LEU A 69 1.47 2.11 -12.97
N ALA A 70 0.92 1.36 -13.93
CA ALA A 70 1.70 0.36 -14.66
C ALA A 70 2.88 0.98 -15.43
N ARG A 71 2.69 2.18 -16.03
CA ARG A 71 3.77 2.89 -16.72
C ARG A 71 4.88 3.36 -15.79
N SER A 72 4.54 3.73 -14.54
CA SER A 72 5.52 4.20 -13.53
C SER A 72 6.32 3.08 -12.87
N LEU A 73 5.95 1.80 -13.07
CA LEU A 73 6.71 0.69 -12.51
C LEU A 73 8.14 0.65 -13.08
N PRO A 74 9.18 0.51 -12.24
CA PRO A 74 10.59 0.50 -12.67
C PRO A 74 10.97 -0.87 -13.28
N LEU A 75 10.26 -1.26 -14.33
CA LEU A 75 10.42 -2.54 -14.99
C LEU A 75 10.87 -2.33 -16.44
N GLY A 76 11.90 -3.05 -16.88
CA GLY A 76 12.41 -3.03 -18.26
C GLY A 76 11.56 -3.83 -19.27
N ILE A 77 10.28 -4.06 -18.97
CA ILE A 77 9.34 -4.81 -19.81
C ILE A 77 8.32 -3.87 -20.49
N GLY A 78 7.66 -4.37 -21.53
CA GLY A 78 6.69 -3.58 -22.31
C GLY A 78 5.46 -3.13 -21.48
N PRO A 79 4.75 -2.06 -21.93
CA PRO A 79 3.61 -1.49 -21.20
C PRO A 79 2.52 -2.52 -20.87
N LYS A 80 2.13 -3.34 -21.85
CA LYS A 80 1.12 -4.40 -21.67
C LYS A 80 1.53 -5.43 -20.61
N GLN A 81 2.81 -5.80 -20.57
CA GLN A 81 3.33 -6.75 -19.57
C GLN A 81 3.35 -6.14 -18.17
N ARG A 82 3.64 -4.82 -18.05
CA ARG A 82 3.56 -4.09 -16.77
C ARG A 82 2.12 -4.05 -16.25
N GLU A 83 1.16 -3.76 -17.12
CA GLU A 83 -0.28 -3.78 -16.77
C GLU A 83 -0.72 -5.17 -16.31
N GLN A 84 -0.34 -6.23 -17.03
CA GLN A 84 -0.65 -7.60 -16.64
C GLN A 84 -0.04 -7.96 -15.29
N ARG A 85 1.20 -7.51 -15.02
CA ARG A 85 1.85 -7.76 -13.73
C ARG A 85 1.14 -7.04 -12.59
N LEU A 86 0.78 -5.76 -12.77
CA LEU A 86 -0.01 -5.00 -11.81
C LEU A 86 -1.36 -5.67 -11.55
N TYR A 87 -2.05 -6.09 -12.61
CA TYR A 87 -3.34 -6.76 -12.50
C TYR A 87 -3.26 -8.07 -11.70
N ARG A 88 -2.24 -8.91 -11.97
CA ARG A 88 -2.01 -10.14 -11.21
C ARG A 88 -1.69 -9.86 -9.74
N PHE A 89 -0.97 -8.77 -9.45
CA PHE A 89 -0.69 -8.35 -8.08
C PHE A 89 -1.98 -7.94 -7.37
N LEU A 90 -2.80 -7.08 -7.98
CA LEU A 90 -4.06 -6.59 -7.39
C LEU A 90 -5.11 -7.70 -7.20
N ARG A 91 -5.03 -8.78 -7.96
CA ARG A 91 -5.91 -9.95 -7.85
C ARG A 91 -5.28 -11.12 -7.09
N ASN A 92 -4.15 -10.92 -6.49
CA ASN A 92 -3.48 -12.00 -5.76
C ASN A 92 -4.28 -12.36 -4.48
N PRO A 93 -4.87 -13.55 -4.39
CA PRO A 93 -5.69 -13.93 -3.24
C PRO A 93 -4.89 -14.10 -1.94
N ARG A 94 -3.56 -14.05 -2.02
CA ARG A 94 -2.67 -14.08 -0.85
C ARG A 94 -2.41 -12.71 -0.26
N ILE A 95 -2.89 -11.64 -0.91
CA ILE A 95 -2.81 -10.27 -0.39
C ILE A 95 -4.15 -10.00 0.28
N THR A 96 -4.24 -10.35 1.54
CA THR A 96 -5.44 -10.23 2.35
C THR A 96 -5.28 -9.15 3.42
N PRO A 97 -6.38 -8.65 4.00
CA PRO A 97 -6.30 -7.72 5.12
C PRO A 97 -5.48 -8.27 6.29
N GLU A 98 -5.63 -9.56 6.61
CA GLU A 98 -4.93 -10.24 7.70
C GLU A 98 -3.41 -10.24 7.48
N LEU A 99 -2.96 -10.17 6.23
CA LEU A 99 -1.54 -10.04 5.89
C LEU A 99 -1.06 -8.58 5.96
N LEU A 100 -1.86 -7.64 5.47
CA LEU A 100 -1.45 -6.25 5.29
C LEU A 100 -1.61 -5.40 6.55
N ILE A 101 -2.68 -5.59 7.34
CA ILE A 101 -2.93 -4.79 8.54
C ILE A 101 -1.78 -4.90 9.54
N PRO A 102 -1.29 -6.09 9.92
CA PRO A 102 -0.12 -6.21 10.80
C PRO A 102 1.11 -5.48 10.26
N LEU A 103 1.36 -5.59 8.95
CA LEU A 103 2.48 -4.90 8.31
C LEU A 103 2.34 -3.38 8.43
N HIS A 104 1.16 -2.83 8.15
CA HIS A 104 0.90 -1.39 8.28
C HIS A 104 1.03 -0.92 9.73
N VAL A 105 0.51 -1.67 10.70
CA VAL A 105 0.64 -1.36 12.13
C VAL A 105 2.11 -1.30 12.53
N ILE A 106 2.90 -2.31 12.18
CA ILE A 106 4.33 -2.36 12.51
C ILE A 106 5.10 -1.21 11.84
N LEU A 107 4.83 -0.93 10.56
CA LEU A 107 5.46 0.18 9.84
C LEU A 107 5.07 1.55 10.41
N ALA A 108 3.81 1.72 10.81
CA ALA A 108 3.32 2.97 11.38
C ALA A 108 3.82 3.20 12.82
N CYS A 109 3.87 2.15 13.63
CA CYS A 109 4.42 2.23 14.98
C CYS A 109 5.94 2.42 14.97
N GLY A 110 6.63 1.86 13.97
CA GLY A 110 8.09 1.93 13.85
C GLY A 110 8.78 1.39 15.10
N THR A 111 10.01 1.84 15.34
CA THR A 111 10.77 1.53 16.55
C THR A 111 10.38 2.38 17.75
N LYS A 112 9.56 3.42 17.55
CA LYS A 112 9.09 4.32 18.59
C LYS A 112 7.68 3.93 19.04
N LEU A 113 7.56 2.78 19.67
CA LEU A 113 6.32 2.32 20.29
C LEU A 113 5.91 3.29 21.40
N ARG A 114 4.98 4.18 21.09
CA ARG A 114 4.35 5.01 22.12
C ARG A 114 3.33 4.15 22.86
N LYS A 115 3.33 4.23 24.20
CA LYS A 115 2.36 3.50 25.04
C LYS A 115 0.89 3.85 24.72
N ARG A 116 0.64 5.05 24.18
CA ARG A 116 -0.69 5.52 23.78
C ARG A 116 -0.64 6.05 22.34
N LEU A 117 -1.42 5.45 21.48
CA LEU A 117 -1.53 5.82 20.07
C LEU A 117 -2.98 6.25 19.80
N PRO A 118 -3.24 7.56 19.59
CA PRO A 118 -4.57 8.01 19.21
C PRO A 118 -4.94 7.39 17.86
N MET A 119 -6.10 6.76 17.80
CA MET A 119 -6.65 6.12 16.62
C MET A 119 -7.96 6.78 16.26
N ILE A 120 -8.18 7.06 15.01
CA ILE A 120 -9.45 7.61 14.51
C ILE A 120 -10.12 6.63 13.57
N LEU A 121 -11.44 6.63 13.61
CA LEU A 121 -12.28 6.03 12.59
C LEU A 121 -12.95 7.17 11.81
N ASP A 122 -12.76 7.17 10.51
CA ASP A 122 -13.35 8.16 9.60
C ASP A 122 -14.12 7.46 8.49
N GLN A 123 -15.20 8.09 8.04
CA GLN A 123 -15.99 7.63 6.92
C GLN A 123 -16.05 8.69 5.84
N THR A 124 -15.81 8.30 4.64
CA THR A 124 -15.92 9.17 3.47
C THR A 124 -16.57 8.44 2.30
N THR A 125 -17.26 9.20 1.45
CA THR A 125 -17.86 8.66 0.23
C THR A 125 -17.02 9.09 -0.98
N ILE A 126 -16.49 8.12 -1.70
CA ILE A 126 -15.71 8.36 -2.91
C ILE A 126 -16.45 7.75 -4.10
N ARG A 127 -17.01 8.59 -4.97
CA ARG A 127 -17.75 8.16 -6.19
C ARG A 127 -18.87 7.13 -5.90
N GLY A 128 -19.62 7.35 -4.82
CA GLY A 128 -20.74 6.47 -4.43
C GLY A 128 -20.31 5.16 -3.72
N ILE A 129 -19.02 5.03 -3.41
CA ILE A 129 -18.48 3.95 -2.59
C ILE A 129 -18.20 4.53 -1.21
N GLU A 130 -18.83 3.98 -0.19
CA GLU A 130 -18.53 4.29 1.21
C GLU A 130 -17.18 3.67 1.56
N THR A 131 -16.36 4.44 2.25
CA THR A 131 -15.04 4.00 2.70
C THR A 131 -14.90 4.32 4.18
N LEU A 132 -14.78 3.28 4.99
CA LEU A 132 -14.37 3.37 6.39
C LEU A 132 -12.86 3.30 6.47
N LEU A 133 -12.24 4.21 7.18
CA LEU A 133 -10.80 4.31 7.37
C LEU A 133 -10.47 4.28 8.85
N VAL A 134 -9.57 3.38 9.25
CA VAL A 134 -8.91 3.43 10.55
C VAL A 134 -7.51 3.97 10.34
N GLY A 135 -7.17 5.03 11.07
CA GLY A 135 -5.87 5.64 11.00
C GLY A 135 -5.28 5.97 12.38
N LEU A 136 -3.97 6.08 12.45
CA LEU A 136 -3.24 6.55 13.63
C LEU A 136 -2.89 8.02 13.47
N VAL A 137 -3.08 8.77 14.55
CA VAL A 137 -2.64 10.17 14.58
C VAL A 137 -1.16 10.21 14.92
N TYR A 138 -0.36 10.76 13.99
CA TYR A 138 1.08 10.88 14.12
C TYR A 138 1.54 12.25 13.61
N GLU A 139 2.16 13.05 14.47
CA GLU A 139 2.72 14.37 14.12
C GLU A 139 1.73 15.29 13.37
N GLY A 140 0.48 15.36 13.87
CA GLY A 140 -0.56 16.20 13.26
C GLY A 140 -1.14 15.67 11.95
N ARG A 141 -0.81 14.43 11.57
CA ARG A 141 -1.33 13.76 10.39
C ARG A 141 -1.99 12.44 10.76
N VAL A 142 -2.85 11.95 9.89
CA VAL A 142 -3.45 10.62 10.01
C VAL A 142 -2.73 9.66 9.08
N LEU A 143 -2.14 8.62 9.65
CA LEU A 143 -1.56 7.52 8.90
C LEU A 143 -2.63 6.43 8.70
N PRO A 144 -3.09 6.17 7.48
CA PRO A 144 -4.05 5.10 7.21
C PRO A 144 -3.46 3.74 7.56
N ILE A 145 -4.16 2.96 8.38
CA ILE A 145 -3.75 1.60 8.77
C ILE A 145 -4.57 0.55 8.01
N ALA A 146 -5.88 0.73 8.01
CA ALA A 146 -6.80 -0.16 7.34
C ALA A 146 -8.00 0.60 6.81
N PHE A 147 -8.62 0.06 5.77
CA PHE A 147 -9.86 0.60 5.25
C PHE A 147 -10.76 -0.53 4.75
N SER A 148 -12.06 -0.26 4.73
CA SER A 148 -13.09 -1.12 4.14
C SER A 148 -13.95 -0.30 3.19
N CYS A 149 -14.18 -0.82 2.00
CA CYS A 149 -15.03 -0.16 1.00
C CYS A 149 -16.27 -0.98 0.74
N PHE A 150 -17.44 -0.32 0.72
CA PHE A 150 -18.72 -0.96 0.47
C PHE A 150 -19.68 -0.02 -0.25
N MET A 151 -20.69 -0.59 -0.91
CA MET A 151 -21.82 0.18 -1.39
C MET A 151 -22.92 0.19 -0.32
N LYS A 152 -23.44 1.34 0.06
CA LYS A 152 -24.48 1.48 1.09
C LYS A 152 -25.71 0.59 0.81
N ARG A 153 -26.12 0.49 -0.45
CA ARG A 153 -27.22 -0.36 -0.90
C ARG A 153 -26.94 -1.87 -0.81
N SER A 154 -25.69 -2.28 -0.66
CA SER A 154 -25.27 -3.69 -0.58
C SER A 154 -25.04 -4.13 0.87
N LEU A 155 -25.27 -3.26 1.83
CA LEU A 155 -25.14 -3.59 3.24
C LEU A 155 -26.37 -4.41 3.70
N HIS A 156 -26.12 -5.70 3.93
CA HIS A 156 -27.11 -6.59 4.56
C HIS A 156 -27.11 -6.50 6.09
N LYS A 157 -26.09 -5.87 6.67
CA LYS A 157 -25.90 -5.68 8.12
C LYS A 157 -25.72 -4.20 8.44
N SER A 158 -25.87 -3.85 9.72
CA SER A 158 -25.64 -2.47 10.13
C SER A 158 -24.20 -2.05 9.89
N GLN A 159 -23.99 -0.79 9.56
CA GLN A 159 -22.67 -0.19 9.40
C GLN A 159 -21.80 -0.37 10.64
N ASN A 160 -22.36 -0.29 11.83
CA ASN A 160 -21.66 -0.48 13.10
C ASN A 160 -20.93 -1.82 13.19
N ILE A 161 -21.47 -2.88 12.57
CA ILE A 161 -20.80 -4.19 12.54
C ILE A 161 -19.51 -4.13 11.72
N LEU A 162 -19.51 -3.39 10.60
CA LEU A 162 -18.31 -3.18 9.79
C LEU A 162 -17.27 -2.32 10.52
N GLU A 163 -17.72 -1.27 11.19
CA GLU A 163 -16.87 -0.39 11.99
C GLU A 163 -16.19 -1.17 13.12
N HIS A 164 -16.98 -1.90 13.93
CA HIS A 164 -16.43 -2.73 14.99
C HIS A 164 -15.47 -3.81 14.45
N GLY A 165 -15.85 -4.48 13.37
CA GLY A 165 -15.00 -5.49 12.74
C GLY A 165 -13.66 -4.93 12.28
N LEU A 166 -13.66 -3.74 11.66
CA LEU A 166 -12.46 -3.08 11.19
C LEU A 166 -11.57 -2.62 12.35
N ILE A 167 -12.17 -2.01 13.39
CA ILE A 167 -11.46 -1.61 14.61
C ILE A 167 -10.80 -2.82 15.26
N LEU A 168 -11.56 -3.90 15.49
CA LEU A 168 -11.05 -5.11 16.13
C LEU A 168 -9.89 -5.73 15.31
N ALA A 169 -10.04 -5.83 13.98
CA ALA A 169 -8.99 -6.34 13.10
C ALA A 169 -7.68 -5.56 13.24
N VAL A 170 -7.78 -4.24 13.39
CA VAL A 170 -6.60 -3.38 13.59
C VAL A 170 -6.05 -3.54 15.01
N MET A 171 -6.93 -3.52 16.03
CA MET A 171 -6.50 -3.61 17.43
C MET A 171 -5.78 -4.91 17.76
N CYS A 172 -6.23 -6.03 17.19
CA CYS A 172 -5.57 -7.32 17.36
C CYS A 172 -4.15 -7.38 16.78
N CYS A 173 -3.76 -6.42 15.95
CA CYS A 173 -2.43 -6.36 15.34
C CYS A 173 -1.43 -5.52 16.14
N PHE A 174 -1.88 -4.79 17.17
CA PHE A 174 -0.97 -4.01 18.00
C PHE A 174 -0.21 -4.90 18.99
N PRO A 175 1.07 -4.60 19.24
CA PRO A 175 1.81 -5.20 20.33
C PRO A 175 1.12 -4.93 21.67
N VAL A 176 1.28 -5.87 22.63
CA VAL A 176 0.63 -5.79 23.97
C VAL A 176 0.99 -4.52 24.73
N GLU A 177 2.18 -3.99 24.48
CA GLU A 177 2.68 -2.75 25.11
C GLU A 177 2.04 -1.48 24.54
N CYS A 178 1.43 -1.58 23.36
CA CYS A 178 0.74 -0.47 22.72
C CYS A 178 -0.74 -0.47 23.11
N ARG A 179 -1.21 0.69 23.56
CA ARG A 179 -2.64 0.90 23.85
C ARG A 179 -3.20 1.93 22.87
N PRO A 180 -3.77 1.48 21.75
CA PRO A 180 -4.48 2.37 20.87
C PRO A 180 -5.69 2.94 21.62
N LEU A 181 -5.89 4.24 21.47
CA LEU A 181 -7.01 4.97 22.04
C LEU A 181 -7.88 5.50 20.89
N LEU A 182 -9.08 4.98 20.75
CA LEU A 182 -10.06 5.50 19.78
C LEU A 182 -10.58 6.85 20.28
N ILE A 183 -10.48 7.88 19.46
CA ILE A 183 -10.95 9.25 19.70
C ILE A 183 -11.92 9.70 18.62
#